data_7cd529ba6fa6d49c0de7c8eb7269bf81
#
_entry.id   7cd529ba6fa6d49c0de7c8eb7269bf81
#
_cell.length_a   1.000
_cell.length_b   1.000
_cell.length_c   1.000
_cell.angle_alpha   90.00
_cell.angle_beta   90.00
_cell.angle_gamma   90.00
#
_symmetry.space_group_name_H-M   'P 1'
#
loop_
_entity.id
_entity.type
_entity.pdbx_description
1 polymer ?
#
loop_
_entity_poly.entity_id
_entity_poly.type
_entity_poly.pdbx_seq_one_letter_code
_entity_poly.pdbx_strand_id
1 'polypeptide(L)'
;CIRDRAITELNYRFNATKEARLFVGVATSSELHSREQDKANIFAHLAQANIPALDLSHNEMAKIHLRHMAGGRNLPSKGKERIFSAQFPEYPGALARFLLSLPEHWNISLFHYRNHGSDFGRVLLGITVPPRSQQPFPENCPYPLREHTADPACHLFLY
;
A
#
# COMPACT_ATOMS: atom_id res chain seq x y z
N CYS A 1 3.12 9.53 16.59
CA CYS A 1 3.73 9.31 15.27
C CYS A 1 2.86 8.32 14.47
N ILE A 2 2.79 8.44 13.14
CA ILE A 2 2.09 7.44 12.29
C ILE A 2 2.72 6.05 12.49
N ARG A 3 4.01 5.98 12.84
CA ARG A 3 4.73 4.72 13.09
C ARG A 3 4.17 3.90 14.27
N ASP A 4 3.45 4.54 15.20
CA ASP A 4 2.94 3.91 16.42
C ASP A 4 1.45 3.54 16.30
N ARG A 5 0.84 3.75 15.11
CA ARG A 5 -0.55 3.43 14.85
C ARG A 5 -0.68 2.32 13.82
N ALA A 6 -1.70 1.49 13.97
CA ALA A 6 -1.99 0.47 13.01
C ALA A 6 -2.54 1.09 11.72
N ILE A 7 -1.92 0.78 10.59
CA ILE A 7 -2.48 1.06 9.27
C ILE A 7 -3.46 -0.06 8.96
N THR A 8 -4.72 0.28 8.75
CA THR A 8 -5.78 -0.68 8.49
C THR A 8 -5.94 -0.97 7.00
N GLU A 9 -5.55 -0.02 6.16
CA GLU A 9 -5.65 -0.15 4.70
C GLU A 9 -4.61 0.75 4.03
N LEU A 10 -4.02 0.26 2.93
CA LEU A 10 -3.18 1.07 2.05
C LEU A 10 -3.40 0.64 0.60
N ASN A 11 -3.87 1.57 -0.22
CA ASN A 11 -4.08 1.35 -1.64
C ASN A 11 -3.26 2.34 -2.45
N TYR A 12 -2.47 1.82 -3.37
CA TYR A 12 -1.65 2.56 -4.30
C TYR A 12 -1.60 1.84 -5.65
N ARG A 13 -1.73 2.61 -6.72
CA ARG A 13 -1.43 2.17 -8.08
C ARG A 13 -0.60 3.25 -8.76
N PHE A 14 0.51 2.85 -9.35
CA PHE A 14 1.32 3.77 -10.16
C PHE A 14 0.48 4.30 -11.32
N ASN A 15 0.47 5.61 -11.45
CA ASN A 15 -0.09 6.30 -12.60
C ASN A 15 1.03 7.18 -13.17
N ALA A 16 1.17 7.22 -14.49
CA ALA A 16 2.17 8.03 -15.20
C ALA A 16 2.03 9.56 -14.97
N THR A 17 1.09 9.99 -14.14
CA THR A 17 1.00 11.37 -13.65
C THR A 17 2.17 11.67 -12.69
N LYS A 18 2.56 12.94 -12.62
CA LYS A 18 3.69 13.38 -11.79
C LYS A 18 3.51 13.18 -10.29
N GLU A 19 2.30 12.87 -9.82
CA GLU A 19 1.96 12.77 -8.41
C GLU A 19 1.52 11.35 -8.05
N ALA A 20 2.18 10.77 -7.03
CA ALA A 20 1.73 9.53 -6.42
C ALA A 20 0.55 9.82 -5.47
N ARG A 21 -0.55 9.08 -5.62
CA ARG A 21 -1.72 9.19 -4.74
C ARG A 21 -1.92 7.89 -3.98
N LEU A 22 -1.91 7.98 -2.65
CA LEU A 22 -2.13 6.85 -1.75
C LEU A 22 -3.45 7.06 -1.02
N PHE A 23 -4.23 6.00 -0.91
CA PHE A 23 -5.33 5.94 0.04
C PHE A 23 -4.87 5.17 1.27
N VAL A 24 -4.97 5.77 2.46
CA VAL A 24 -4.48 5.17 3.70
C VAL A 24 -5.57 5.19 4.75
N GLY A 25 -5.89 4.03 5.32
CA GLY A 25 -6.70 3.87 6.52
C GLY A 25 -5.80 3.76 7.75
N VAL A 26 -6.10 4.54 8.78
CA VAL A 26 -5.34 4.53 10.04
C VAL A 26 -6.31 4.29 11.20
N ALA A 27 -5.96 3.38 12.11
CA ALA A 27 -6.72 3.19 13.34
C ALA A 27 -6.53 4.41 14.26
N THR A 28 -7.65 4.94 14.75
CA THR A 28 -7.70 6.04 15.71
C THR A 28 -8.42 5.60 16.96
N SER A 29 -8.36 6.40 18.04
CA SER A 29 -9.12 6.15 19.28
C SER A 29 -10.62 5.99 19.01
N SER A 30 -11.29 5.15 19.78
CA SER A 30 -12.74 5.03 19.78
C SER A 30 -13.44 6.25 20.39
N GLU A 31 -12.78 6.96 21.31
CA GLU A 31 -13.29 8.18 21.92
C GLU A 31 -13.21 9.36 20.92
N LEU A 32 -14.30 10.11 20.79
CA LEU A 32 -14.42 11.17 19.79
C LEU A 32 -13.35 12.24 19.96
N HIS A 33 -13.15 12.74 21.19
CA HIS A 33 -12.14 13.78 21.45
C HIS A 33 -10.72 13.31 21.14
N SER A 34 -10.37 12.12 21.59
CA SER A 34 -9.07 11.50 21.30
C SER A 34 -8.88 11.22 19.80
N ARG A 35 -9.96 10.88 19.08
CA ARG A 35 -9.93 10.67 17.64
C ARG A 35 -9.59 11.95 16.87
N GLU A 36 -10.19 13.08 17.22
CA GLU A 36 -9.89 14.36 16.57
C GLU A 36 -8.46 14.81 16.86
N GLN A 37 -7.98 14.61 18.09
CA GLN A 37 -6.60 14.89 18.46
C GLN A 37 -5.63 13.97 17.68
N ASP A 38 -5.97 12.71 17.53
CA ASP A 38 -5.20 11.75 16.72
C ASP A 38 -5.09 12.17 15.27
N LYS A 39 -6.19 12.59 14.65
CA LYS A 39 -6.19 13.14 13.29
C LYS A 39 -5.32 14.38 13.18
N ALA A 40 -5.50 15.34 14.09
CA ALA A 40 -4.70 16.56 14.10
C ALA A 40 -3.19 16.27 14.17
N ASN A 41 -2.78 15.33 15.01
CA ASN A 41 -1.40 14.90 15.14
C ASN A 41 -0.87 14.24 13.85
N ILE A 42 -1.67 13.40 13.19
CA ILE A 42 -1.31 12.76 11.91
C ILE A 42 -1.08 13.83 10.84
N PHE A 43 -2.03 14.75 10.68
CA PHE A 43 -1.93 15.83 9.69
C PHE A 43 -0.74 16.76 9.96
N ALA A 44 -0.47 17.09 11.21
CA ALA A 44 0.69 17.88 11.59
C ALA A 44 2.01 17.24 11.18
N HIS A 45 2.16 15.92 11.41
CA HIS A 45 3.35 15.17 10.98
C HIS A 45 3.50 15.10 9.46
N LEU A 46 2.40 14.88 8.73
CA LEU A 46 2.42 14.89 7.27
C LEU A 46 2.82 16.25 6.71
N ALA A 47 2.29 17.32 7.28
CA ALA A 47 2.65 18.69 6.91
C ALA A 47 4.13 19.00 7.18
N GLN A 48 4.69 18.57 8.32
CA GLN A 48 6.12 18.70 8.63
C GLN A 48 7.00 17.93 7.62
N ALA A 49 6.49 16.82 7.08
CA ALA A 49 7.17 16.05 6.05
C ALA A 49 6.91 16.55 4.61
N ASN A 50 6.23 17.69 4.44
CA ASN A 50 5.78 18.23 3.16
C ASN A 50 4.94 17.23 2.33
N ILE A 51 4.15 16.39 2.99
CA ILE A 51 3.24 15.44 2.35
C ILE A 51 1.83 16.04 2.39
N PRO A 52 1.27 16.51 1.26
CA PRO A 52 -0.11 16.98 1.21
C PRO A 52 -1.07 15.83 1.49
N ALA A 53 -2.06 16.07 2.34
CA ALA A 53 -3.04 15.06 2.72
C ALA A 53 -4.44 15.66 2.83
N LEU A 54 -5.44 14.83 2.56
CA LEU A 54 -6.86 15.18 2.63
C LEU A 54 -7.58 14.22 3.58
N ASP A 55 -8.32 14.76 4.56
CA ASP A 55 -9.19 13.94 5.42
C ASP A 55 -10.44 13.48 4.65
N LEU A 56 -10.55 12.17 4.47
CA LEU A 56 -11.69 11.52 3.84
C LEU A 56 -12.55 10.74 4.84
N SER A 57 -12.36 10.95 6.15
CA SER A 57 -13.06 10.20 7.22
C SER A 57 -14.59 10.31 7.12
N HIS A 58 -15.10 11.42 6.61
CA HIS A 58 -16.54 11.66 6.43
C HIS A 58 -17.02 11.51 4.98
N ASN A 59 -16.13 11.12 4.06
CA ASN A 59 -16.48 10.91 2.66
C ASN A 59 -16.85 9.45 2.42
N GLU A 60 -18.14 9.14 2.40
CA GLU A 60 -18.64 7.77 2.17
C GLU A 60 -18.29 7.24 0.79
N MET A 61 -18.34 8.09 -0.26
CA MET A 61 -17.96 7.69 -1.61
C MET A 61 -16.52 7.18 -1.66
N ALA A 62 -15.59 7.89 -1.01
CA ALA A 62 -14.20 7.47 -0.92
C ALA A 62 -14.07 6.13 -0.17
N LYS A 63 -14.76 5.99 0.97
CA LYS A 63 -14.65 4.81 1.84
C LYS A 63 -15.27 3.55 1.23
N ILE A 64 -16.33 3.67 0.48
CA ILE A 64 -17.06 2.51 -0.07
C ILE A 64 -16.57 2.13 -1.46
N HIS A 65 -16.29 3.12 -2.32
CA HIS A 65 -16.04 2.89 -3.74
C HIS A 65 -14.64 3.31 -4.21
N LEU A 66 -14.26 4.59 -4.02
CA LEU A 66 -13.07 5.14 -4.68
C LEU A 66 -11.75 4.62 -4.13
N ARG A 67 -11.71 4.13 -2.89
CA ARG A 67 -10.49 3.57 -2.28
C ARG A 67 -9.87 2.43 -3.10
N HIS A 68 -10.71 1.64 -3.78
CA HIS A 68 -10.26 0.54 -4.63
C HIS A 68 -9.78 0.99 -6.02
N MET A 69 -9.98 2.25 -6.34
CA MET A 69 -9.63 2.86 -7.62
C MET A 69 -8.44 3.82 -7.50
N ALA A 70 -7.77 3.84 -6.35
CA ALA A 70 -6.62 4.71 -6.14
C ALA A 70 -5.56 4.48 -7.22
N GLY A 71 -5.17 5.55 -7.96
CA GLY A 71 -4.20 5.50 -9.04
C GLY A 71 -4.75 5.06 -10.42
N GLY A 72 -5.98 4.58 -10.52
CA GLY A 72 -6.59 4.19 -11.80
C GLY A 72 -5.95 2.95 -12.45
N ARG A 73 -6.18 2.78 -13.77
CA ARG A 73 -5.52 1.73 -14.57
C ARG A 73 -4.11 2.17 -14.97
N ASN A 74 -3.16 1.26 -14.86
CA ASN A 74 -1.83 1.48 -15.40
C ASN A 74 -1.83 1.17 -16.91
N LEU A 75 -1.37 2.13 -17.71
CA LEU A 75 -0.97 1.83 -19.08
C LEU A 75 0.39 1.13 -19.00
N PRO A 76 0.64 0.08 -19.82
CA PRO A 76 1.87 -0.68 -19.73
C PRO A 76 3.08 0.24 -19.89
N SER A 77 3.79 0.45 -18.80
CA SER A 77 5.08 1.13 -18.79
C SER A 77 6.14 0.23 -19.44
N LYS A 78 7.29 0.79 -19.83
CA LYS A 78 8.38 0.11 -20.56
C LYS A 78 9.04 -1.09 -19.83
N GLY A 79 8.43 -1.65 -18.77
CA GLY A 79 8.90 -2.83 -18.03
C GLY A 79 7.79 -3.86 -17.86
N LYS A 80 8.17 -5.12 -17.61
CA LYS A 80 7.22 -6.15 -17.23
C LYS A 80 6.85 -5.96 -15.77
N GLU A 81 5.55 -5.79 -15.49
CA GLU A 81 5.04 -5.82 -14.13
C GLU A 81 4.97 -7.28 -13.65
N ARG A 82 5.43 -7.53 -12.43
CA ARG A 82 5.27 -8.81 -11.75
C ARG A 82 4.39 -8.62 -10.53
N ILE A 83 3.45 -9.54 -10.32
CA ILE A 83 2.45 -9.47 -9.24
C ILE A 83 2.75 -10.55 -8.21
N PHE A 84 2.75 -10.14 -6.95
CA PHE A 84 3.03 -11.01 -5.80
C PHE A 84 2.00 -10.83 -4.70
N SER A 85 1.78 -11.88 -3.93
CA SER A 85 1.09 -11.77 -2.64
C SER A 85 2.03 -12.11 -1.49
N ALA A 86 1.80 -11.48 -0.34
CA ALA A 86 2.45 -11.77 0.92
C ALA A 86 1.45 -11.81 2.07
N GLN A 87 1.81 -12.52 3.12
CA GLN A 87 1.11 -12.50 4.39
C GLN A 87 2.13 -12.32 5.50
N PHE A 88 1.81 -11.49 6.48
CA PHE A 88 2.66 -11.28 7.65
C PHE A 88 1.81 -11.08 8.91
N PRO A 89 2.36 -11.42 10.11
CA PRO A 89 1.65 -11.20 11.38
C PRO A 89 1.30 -9.72 11.56
N GLU A 90 0.08 -9.45 12.02
CA GLU A 90 -0.43 -8.09 12.18
C GLU A 90 -0.04 -7.54 13.56
N TYR A 91 0.86 -6.57 13.56
CA TYR A 91 1.26 -5.80 14.74
C TYR A 91 1.69 -4.39 14.32
N PRO A 92 1.69 -3.40 15.22
CA PRO A 92 2.14 -2.06 14.91
C PRO A 92 3.54 -2.05 14.29
N GLY A 93 3.69 -1.46 13.11
CA GLY A 93 4.94 -1.41 12.36
C GLY A 93 5.24 -2.61 11.44
N ALA A 94 4.41 -3.66 11.41
CA ALA A 94 4.61 -4.83 10.54
C ALA A 94 4.67 -4.44 9.05
N LEU A 95 3.74 -3.59 8.59
CA LEU A 95 3.73 -3.09 7.23
C LEU A 95 5.01 -2.29 6.89
N ALA A 96 5.47 -1.43 7.79
CA ALA A 96 6.70 -0.68 7.58
C ALA A 96 7.92 -1.61 7.48
N ARG A 97 7.99 -2.62 8.34
CA ARG A 97 9.05 -3.64 8.30
C ARG A 97 9.02 -4.43 6.99
N PHE A 98 7.83 -4.79 6.51
CA PHE A 98 7.68 -5.45 5.21
C PHE A 98 8.21 -4.55 4.08
N LEU A 99 7.78 -3.30 4.00
CA LEU A 99 8.23 -2.37 2.97
C LEU A 99 9.75 -2.13 3.00
N LEU A 100 10.33 -2.01 4.19
CA LEU A 100 11.78 -1.85 4.37
C LEU A 100 12.58 -3.12 4.03
N SER A 101 11.96 -4.29 3.98
CA SER A 101 12.60 -5.54 3.57
C SER A 101 12.66 -5.71 2.05
N LEU A 102 11.90 -4.90 1.29
CA LEU A 102 11.93 -4.95 -0.16
C LEU A 102 13.20 -4.28 -0.69
N PRO A 103 13.80 -4.80 -1.78
CA PRO A 103 14.99 -4.19 -2.38
C PRO A 103 14.72 -2.74 -2.81
N GLU A 104 15.65 -1.83 -2.53
CA GLU A 104 15.52 -0.40 -2.86
C GLU A 104 15.35 -0.12 -4.35
N HIS A 105 15.89 -0.99 -5.21
CA HIS A 105 15.79 -0.85 -6.66
C HIS A 105 14.47 -1.37 -7.25
N TRP A 106 13.57 -1.93 -6.41
CA TRP A 106 12.25 -2.35 -6.84
C TRP A 106 11.31 -1.16 -6.93
N ASN A 107 10.75 -0.95 -8.12
CA ASN A 107 9.76 0.09 -8.32
C ASN A 107 8.35 -0.49 -8.10
N ILE A 108 7.72 -0.14 -6.98
CA ILE A 108 6.37 -0.57 -6.63
C ILE A 108 5.38 0.12 -7.57
N SER A 109 4.65 -0.66 -8.35
CA SER A 109 3.62 -0.21 -9.29
C SER A 109 2.21 -0.40 -8.78
N LEU A 110 2.00 -1.38 -7.90
CA LEU A 110 0.75 -1.69 -7.23
C LEU A 110 1.03 -2.03 -5.78
N PHE A 111 0.23 -1.50 -4.88
CA PHE A 111 0.23 -1.92 -3.48
C PHE A 111 -1.20 -1.90 -2.94
N HIS A 112 -1.68 -3.05 -2.56
CA HIS A 112 -2.97 -3.21 -1.91
C HIS A 112 -2.75 -3.99 -0.62
N TYR A 113 -3.01 -3.34 0.50
CA TYR A 113 -2.96 -3.93 1.83
C TYR A 113 -4.27 -3.67 2.55
N ARG A 114 -4.78 -4.69 3.21
CA ARG A 114 -5.95 -4.58 4.07
C ARG A 114 -5.82 -5.50 5.27
N ASN A 115 -6.01 -4.90 6.45
CA ASN A 115 -6.23 -5.62 7.69
C ASN A 115 -7.73 -5.84 7.90
N HIS A 116 -8.14 -7.10 7.90
CA HIS A 116 -9.54 -7.50 8.11
C HIS A 116 -9.86 -7.82 9.58
N GLY A 117 -9.00 -7.40 10.54
CA GLY A 117 -9.12 -7.79 11.94
C GLY A 117 -8.69 -9.24 12.21
N SER A 118 -7.95 -9.85 11.27
CA SER A 118 -7.30 -11.15 11.46
C SER A 118 -5.88 -10.96 12.01
N ASP A 119 -5.31 -12.04 12.55
CA ASP A 119 -3.93 -12.03 13.06
C ASP A 119 -2.86 -11.84 11.97
N PHE A 120 -3.29 -11.82 10.69
CA PHE A 120 -2.42 -11.68 9.53
C PHE A 120 -2.89 -10.58 8.58
N GLY A 121 -1.97 -9.68 8.25
CA GLY A 121 -2.11 -8.74 7.15
C GLY A 121 -1.85 -9.42 5.80
N ARG A 122 -2.64 -9.06 4.77
CA ARG A 122 -2.50 -9.55 3.40
C ARG A 122 -2.16 -8.42 2.46
N VAL A 123 -1.16 -8.66 1.62
CA VAL A 123 -0.66 -7.69 0.62
C VAL A 123 -0.77 -8.29 -0.78
N LEU A 124 -1.22 -7.49 -1.72
CA LEU A 124 -0.97 -7.67 -3.14
C LEU A 124 0.01 -6.58 -3.59
N LEU A 125 1.14 -6.99 -4.17
CA LEU A 125 2.26 -6.14 -4.56
C LEU A 125 2.54 -6.30 -6.04
N GLY A 126 2.53 -5.20 -6.80
CA GLY A 126 3.05 -5.14 -8.15
C GLY A 126 4.39 -4.43 -8.18
N ILE A 127 5.33 -4.98 -8.91
CA ILE A 127 6.66 -4.40 -9.13
C ILE A 127 6.95 -4.31 -10.62
N THR A 128 7.49 -3.18 -11.04
CA THR A 128 8.03 -3.02 -12.38
C THR A 128 9.50 -3.41 -12.38
N VAL A 129 9.83 -4.48 -13.11
CA VAL A 129 11.19 -5.00 -13.22
C VAL A 129 11.80 -4.52 -14.52
N PRO A 130 13.02 -3.93 -14.51
CA PRO A 130 13.72 -3.57 -15.73
C PRO A 130 13.91 -4.80 -16.66
N PRO A 131 13.85 -4.63 -18.00
CA PRO A 131 13.85 -5.75 -18.96
C PRO A 131 15.06 -6.70 -18.86
N ARG A 132 16.14 -6.30 -18.21
CA ARG A 132 17.39 -7.07 -18.08
C ARG A 132 17.63 -7.68 -16.72
N SER A 133 16.79 -7.40 -15.73
CA SER A 133 16.97 -7.99 -14.39
C SER A 133 16.08 -9.21 -14.22
N GLN A 134 16.64 -10.38 -14.50
CA GLN A 134 16.11 -11.68 -14.03
C GLN A 134 16.59 -11.95 -12.60
N GLN A 135 16.63 -10.94 -11.75
CA GLN A 135 17.09 -11.15 -10.39
C GLN A 135 16.10 -12.03 -9.64
N PRO A 136 16.58 -13.10 -8.99
CA PRO A 136 15.74 -13.92 -8.13
C PRO A 136 15.18 -13.05 -6.99
N PHE A 137 14.12 -13.52 -6.38
CA PHE A 137 13.55 -12.96 -5.16
C PHE A 137 14.66 -12.71 -4.13
N PRO A 138 14.54 -11.65 -3.30
CA PRO A 138 15.44 -11.49 -2.18
C PRO A 138 15.27 -12.70 -1.26
N GLU A 139 16.30 -13.52 -1.20
CA GLU A 139 16.36 -14.69 -0.29
C GLU A 139 16.17 -14.28 1.18
N ASN A 140 16.40 -12.99 1.48
CA ASN A 140 16.31 -12.41 2.81
C ASN A 140 14.96 -11.70 3.10
N CYS A 141 13.92 -11.86 2.27
CA CYS A 141 12.62 -11.32 2.62
C CYS A 141 12.06 -12.09 3.82
N PRO A 142 11.79 -11.45 4.95
CA PRO A 142 11.32 -12.12 6.16
C PRO A 142 9.93 -12.75 6.00
N TYR A 143 9.24 -12.42 4.91
CA TYR A 143 7.91 -12.91 4.60
C TYR A 143 7.89 -13.59 3.23
N PRO A 144 7.35 -14.81 3.11
CA PRO A 144 7.29 -15.52 1.84
C PRO A 144 6.40 -14.76 0.85
N LEU A 145 6.96 -14.48 -0.32
CA LEU A 145 6.26 -13.88 -1.45
C LEU A 145 5.83 -14.98 -2.42
N ARG A 146 4.57 -14.95 -2.84
CA ARG A 146 4.03 -15.86 -3.86
C ARG A 146 3.74 -15.08 -5.13
N GLU A 147 4.30 -15.53 -6.25
CA GLU A 147 4.07 -14.88 -7.55
C GLU A 147 2.72 -15.29 -8.16
N HIS A 148 2.03 -14.30 -8.73
CA HIS A 148 0.73 -14.43 -9.40
C HIS A 148 0.71 -13.79 -10.79
N THR A 149 1.87 -13.43 -11.35
CA THR A 149 1.97 -12.72 -12.64
C THR A 149 1.23 -13.45 -13.78
N ALA A 150 1.24 -14.79 -13.78
CA ALA A 150 0.58 -15.61 -14.77
C ALA A 150 -0.89 -15.96 -14.42
N ASP A 151 -1.42 -15.45 -13.30
CA ASP A 151 -2.80 -15.72 -12.90
C ASP A 151 -3.78 -15.04 -13.88
N PRO A 152 -4.79 -15.78 -14.43
CA PRO A 152 -5.78 -15.22 -15.33
C PRO A 152 -6.53 -14.01 -14.76
N ALA A 153 -6.77 -13.96 -13.45
CA ALA A 153 -7.42 -12.82 -12.80
C ALA A 153 -6.54 -11.56 -12.87
N CYS A 154 -5.23 -11.70 -12.74
CA CYS A 154 -4.32 -10.56 -12.92
C CYS A 154 -4.41 -10.00 -14.34
N HIS A 155 -4.44 -10.86 -15.36
CA HIS A 155 -4.61 -10.41 -16.75
C HIS A 155 -5.95 -9.72 -16.99
N LEU A 156 -7.02 -10.22 -16.37
CA LEU A 156 -8.36 -9.67 -16.59
C LEU A 156 -8.59 -8.31 -15.90
N PHE A 157 -8.05 -8.13 -14.70
CA PHE A 157 -8.39 -6.98 -13.86
C PHE A 157 -7.28 -5.92 -13.73
N LEU A 158 -6.03 -6.27 -13.98
CA LEU A 158 -4.91 -5.34 -13.79
C LEU A 158 -4.38 -4.76 -15.11
N TYR A 159 -4.59 -5.46 -16.22
CA TYR A 159 -4.14 -5.07 -17.57
C TYR A 159 -5.32 -4.89 -18.52
#